data_97eef85020dea1c3026861ad1adc7919
#
_entry.id   97eef85020dea1c3026861ad1adc7919
#
_cell.length_a   1.000
_cell.length_b   1.000
_cell.length_c   1.000
_cell.angle_alpha   90.00
_cell.angle_beta   90.00
_cell.angle_gamma   90.00
#
_symmetry.space_group_name_H-M   'P 1'
#
loop_
_entity.id
_entity.type
_entity.pdbx_description
1 polymer ?
#
loop_
_entity_poly.entity_id
_entity_poly.type
_entity_poly.pdbx_seq_one_letter_code
_entity_poly.pdbx_strand_id
1 'polypeptide(L)'
;MSEFDEYIRQGEPGRKKKAEAWQIAIGLQDVDGLKPSPFLIDTAKKHIDGDITIEEVKDLLDSYYKSKAVREEVESERMEEADKVSARIEELLMDNTFSFRPEYLANIHRHLFQGVFKHAGQYRDYDITKKEWVLNGDTVLYVSSLMISQTLDYDFAQEKLVDYSKRDTDAAIKQFAKFISGIWQIHPFGEGNTRTIAVFAMKYLRSFGFTIQDDMFKEHSWYFRNALVRANYNNYLKGVTATDEYLVKFFRNLILGDNAELRNRDLLVTLSQSANDTDSKCQNDTLNCTLEELAVINILKTNNKATQEQIATQIGK
;
A
#
# COMPACT_ATOMS: atom_id res chain seq x y z
N MET A 1 -5.13 22.52 -9.88
CA MET A 1 -6.01 22.94 -8.77
C MET A 1 -7.03 21.83 -8.58
N SER A 2 -7.17 21.28 -7.39
CA SER A 2 -8.16 20.22 -7.12
C SER A 2 -9.57 20.80 -7.11
N GLU A 3 -10.56 19.96 -7.39
CA GLU A 3 -11.99 20.28 -7.37
C GLU A 3 -12.48 20.83 -6.01
N PHE A 4 -11.71 20.57 -4.92
CA PHE A 4 -12.08 20.96 -3.56
C PHE A 4 -11.16 22.02 -2.94
N ASP A 5 -10.16 22.53 -3.67
CA ASP A 5 -9.17 23.49 -3.16
C ASP A 5 -9.80 24.79 -2.63
N GLU A 6 -10.95 25.18 -3.19
CA GLU A 6 -11.68 26.37 -2.73
C GLU A 6 -12.27 26.17 -1.32
N TYR A 7 -12.85 25.00 -1.06
CA TYR A 7 -13.40 24.66 0.26
C TYR A 7 -12.32 24.61 1.35
N ILE A 8 -11.11 24.15 0.98
CA ILE A 8 -9.99 24.07 1.91
C ILE A 8 -9.45 25.44 2.26
N ARG A 9 -9.41 26.38 1.29
CA ARG A 9 -8.91 27.73 1.51
C ARG A 9 -9.90 28.66 2.20
N GLN A 10 -11.18 28.55 1.90
CA GLN A 10 -12.22 29.51 2.30
C GLN A 10 -13.35 28.90 3.11
N GLY A 11 -13.36 27.57 3.24
CA GLY A 11 -14.45 26.85 3.91
C GLY A 11 -14.45 27.04 5.42
N GLU A 12 -15.66 27.01 5.99
CA GLU A 12 -15.83 26.84 7.43
C GLU A 12 -15.15 25.53 7.90
N PRO A 13 -14.71 25.42 9.18
CA PRO A 13 -13.96 24.28 9.67
C PRO A 13 -14.58 22.90 9.35
N GLY A 14 -15.91 22.79 9.40
CA GLY A 14 -16.62 21.56 9.06
C GLY A 14 -16.54 21.19 7.57
N ARG A 15 -16.72 22.18 6.68
CA ARG A 15 -16.61 22.00 5.22
C ARG A 15 -15.17 21.70 4.82
N LYS A 16 -14.22 22.41 5.40
CA LYS A 16 -12.79 22.18 5.17
C LYS A 16 -12.44 20.73 5.50
N LYS A 17 -12.80 20.23 6.68
CA LYS A 17 -12.50 18.86 7.11
C LYS A 17 -13.11 17.79 6.19
N LYS A 18 -14.34 18.00 5.70
CA LYS A 18 -14.96 17.12 4.72
C LYS A 18 -14.22 17.15 3.38
N ALA A 19 -13.86 18.35 2.89
CA ALA A 19 -13.15 18.51 1.63
C ALA A 19 -11.77 17.82 1.67
N GLU A 20 -11.05 17.95 2.77
CA GLU A 20 -9.79 17.25 3.05
C GLU A 20 -9.98 15.72 3.01
N ALA A 21 -10.99 15.20 3.70
CA ALA A 21 -11.30 13.76 3.70
C ALA A 21 -11.64 13.25 2.29
N TRP A 22 -12.42 14.01 1.50
CA TRP A 22 -12.71 13.68 0.11
C TRP A 22 -11.48 13.69 -0.78
N GLN A 23 -10.57 14.65 -0.61
CA GLN A 23 -9.32 14.69 -1.40
C GLN A 23 -8.46 13.45 -1.15
N ILE A 24 -8.30 13.05 0.12
CA ILE A 24 -7.58 11.84 0.48
C ILE A 24 -8.27 10.61 -0.13
N ALA A 25 -9.58 10.50 0.04
CA ALA A 25 -10.36 9.36 -0.41
C ALA A 25 -10.26 9.13 -1.93
N ILE A 26 -10.36 10.21 -2.70
CA ILE A 26 -10.23 10.21 -4.15
C ILE A 26 -8.79 9.92 -4.57
N GLY A 27 -7.81 10.57 -3.95
CA GLY A 27 -6.41 10.36 -4.26
C GLY A 27 -5.92 8.94 -3.98
N LEU A 28 -6.47 8.28 -2.98
CA LEU A 28 -6.14 6.88 -2.69
C LEU A 28 -6.60 5.89 -3.76
N GLN A 29 -7.52 6.26 -4.66
CA GLN A 29 -7.90 5.37 -5.75
C GLN A 29 -6.78 5.19 -6.77
N ASP A 30 -5.89 6.17 -6.89
CA ASP A 30 -4.76 6.13 -7.82
C ASP A 30 -3.74 5.01 -7.53
N VAL A 31 -3.68 4.49 -6.29
CA VAL A 31 -2.80 3.34 -5.94
C VAL A 31 -3.10 2.09 -6.76
N ASP A 32 -4.35 1.94 -7.22
CA ASP A 32 -4.81 0.84 -8.06
C ASP A 32 -5.16 1.31 -9.49
N GLY A 33 -4.78 2.55 -9.85
CA GLY A 33 -5.02 3.17 -11.14
C GLY A 33 -6.49 3.40 -11.43
N LEU A 34 -7.30 3.62 -10.38
CA LEU A 34 -8.73 3.89 -10.49
C LEU A 34 -8.98 5.40 -10.54
N LYS A 35 -10.04 5.78 -11.26
CA LYS A 35 -10.47 7.19 -11.36
C LYS A 35 -11.92 7.32 -10.97
N PRO A 36 -12.24 8.23 -10.05
CA PRO A 36 -13.61 8.55 -9.70
C PRO A 36 -14.38 9.16 -10.86
N SER A 37 -15.70 8.94 -10.87
CA SER A 37 -16.57 9.54 -11.87
C SER A 37 -16.82 11.02 -11.62
N PRO A 38 -17.22 11.80 -12.64
CA PRO A 38 -17.72 13.17 -12.44
C PRO A 38 -18.93 13.21 -11.52
N PHE A 39 -19.76 12.17 -11.54
CA PHE A 39 -20.94 12.07 -10.66
C PHE A 39 -20.55 12.03 -9.18
N LEU A 40 -19.49 11.28 -8.83
CA LEU A 40 -18.97 11.29 -7.45
C LEU A 40 -18.49 12.70 -7.06
N ILE A 41 -17.75 13.39 -7.92
CA ILE A 41 -17.22 14.73 -7.65
C ILE A 41 -18.37 15.71 -7.34
N ASP A 42 -19.42 15.72 -8.15
CA ASP A 42 -20.58 16.60 -7.94
C ASP A 42 -21.35 16.22 -6.67
N THR A 43 -21.47 14.94 -6.37
CA THR A 43 -22.12 14.44 -5.16
C THR A 43 -21.31 14.78 -3.90
N ALA A 44 -19.99 14.67 -3.98
CA ALA A 44 -19.07 15.06 -2.90
C ALA A 44 -19.16 16.55 -2.59
N LYS A 45 -19.28 17.43 -3.60
CA LYS A 45 -19.50 18.87 -3.40
C LYS A 45 -20.78 19.13 -2.60
N LYS A 46 -21.89 18.49 -2.94
CA LYS A 46 -23.16 18.61 -2.19
C LYS A 46 -23.00 18.15 -0.73
N HIS A 47 -22.24 17.07 -0.50
CA HIS A 47 -21.95 16.60 0.86
C HIS A 47 -21.07 17.59 1.64
N ILE A 48 -20.06 18.19 1.01
CA ILE A 48 -19.21 19.22 1.62
C ILE A 48 -20.04 20.44 1.99
N ASP A 49 -20.95 20.88 1.11
CA ASP A 49 -21.85 21.99 1.34
C ASP A 49 -22.89 21.74 2.44
N GLY A 50 -23.12 20.48 2.78
CA GLY A 50 -24.09 20.06 3.80
C GLY A 50 -25.51 19.88 3.25
N ASP A 51 -25.66 19.86 1.92
CA ASP A 51 -26.95 19.64 1.25
C ASP A 51 -27.43 18.20 1.40
N ILE A 52 -26.49 17.26 1.51
CA ILE A 52 -26.75 15.84 1.69
C ILE A 52 -25.81 15.23 2.73
N THR A 53 -26.25 14.12 3.35
CA THR A 53 -25.45 13.30 4.28
C THR A 53 -24.58 12.30 3.54
N ILE A 54 -23.63 11.65 4.24
CA ILE A 54 -22.80 10.59 3.63
C ILE A 54 -23.63 9.34 3.29
N GLU A 55 -24.68 9.07 4.04
CA GLU A 55 -25.64 8.00 3.74
C GLU A 55 -26.36 8.27 2.42
N GLU A 56 -26.84 9.51 2.23
CA GLU A 56 -27.46 9.91 0.96
C GLU A 56 -26.49 9.87 -0.22
N VAL A 57 -25.19 10.18 -0.02
CA VAL A 57 -24.15 9.97 -1.03
C VAL A 57 -24.09 8.51 -1.44
N LYS A 58 -24.02 7.58 -0.47
CA LYS A 58 -23.95 6.13 -0.74
C LYS A 58 -25.18 5.64 -1.50
N ASP A 59 -26.37 6.09 -1.11
CA ASP A 59 -27.64 5.74 -1.76
C ASP A 59 -27.72 6.29 -3.22
N LEU A 60 -27.23 7.50 -3.44
CA LEU A 60 -27.14 8.10 -4.79
C LEU A 60 -26.18 7.32 -5.68
N LEU A 61 -25.01 6.92 -5.18
CA LEU A 61 -24.05 6.09 -5.91
C LEU A 61 -24.63 4.71 -6.25
N ASP A 62 -25.29 4.07 -5.29
CA ASP A 62 -25.95 2.79 -5.52
C ASP A 62 -27.06 2.87 -6.57
N SER A 63 -27.83 3.95 -6.57
CA SER A 63 -28.88 4.21 -7.56
C SER A 63 -28.30 4.48 -8.94
N TYR A 64 -27.22 5.27 -9.02
CA TYR A 64 -26.51 5.61 -10.25
C TYR A 64 -26.00 4.36 -10.94
N TYR A 65 -25.28 3.50 -10.21
CA TYR A 65 -24.70 2.28 -10.78
C TYR A 65 -25.71 1.13 -10.99
N LYS A 66 -26.90 1.19 -10.42
CA LYS A 66 -28.03 0.28 -10.75
C LYS A 66 -28.71 0.61 -12.08
N SER A 67 -28.52 1.82 -12.62
CA SER A 67 -29.14 2.21 -13.89
C SER A 67 -28.58 1.42 -15.07
N LYS A 68 -29.43 1.02 -16.03
CA LYS A 68 -29.03 0.23 -17.20
C LYS A 68 -27.98 0.93 -18.08
N ALA A 69 -28.02 2.24 -18.17
CA ALA A 69 -27.14 3.03 -19.04
C ALA A 69 -25.65 2.98 -18.60
N VAL A 70 -25.38 2.78 -17.31
CA VAL A 70 -24.01 2.74 -16.78
C VAL A 70 -23.41 1.33 -16.84
N ARG A 71 -24.25 0.28 -16.87
CA ARG A 71 -23.78 -1.12 -16.84
C ARG A 71 -23.16 -1.62 -18.14
N GLU A 72 -23.34 -0.92 -19.25
CA GLU A 72 -22.89 -1.38 -20.58
C GLU A 72 -21.44 -0.95 -20.90
N GLU A 73 -20.78 -0.17 -20.04
CA GLU A 73 -19.39 0.26 -20.25
C GLU A 73 -18.43 -0.58 -19.42
N VAL A 74 -17.41 -1.16 -20.07
CA VAL A 74 -16.36 -1.99 -19.43
C VAL A 74 -15.58 -1.22 -18.34
N GLU A 75 -15.50 0.10 -18.44
CA GLU A 75 -14.89 0.96 -17.43
C GLU A 75 -15.79 1.22 -16.21
N SER A 76 -17.07 0.89 -16.31
CA SER A 76 -18.10 1.14 -15.29
C SER A 76 -17.79 0.44 -13.95
N GLU A 77 -17.35 -0.82 -13.98
CA GLU A 77 -17.03 -1.56 -12.74
C GLU A 77 -15.87 -0.94 -11.96
N ARG A 78 -14.85 -0.44 -12.66
CA ARG A 78 -13.70 0.22 -12.04
C ARG A 78 -14.05 1.59 -11.48
N MET A 79 -14.92 2.35 -12.16
CA MET A 79 -15.44 3.61 -11.66
C MET A 79 -16.38 3.40 -10.47
N GLU A 80 -17.24 2.38 -10.52
CA GLU A 80 -18.10 2.02 -9.38
C GLU A 80 -17.28 1.70 -8.13
N GLU A 81 -16.22 0.91 -8.29
CA GLU A 81 -15.29 0.63 -7.20
C GLU A 81 -14.69 1.92 -6.65
N ALA A 82 -14.13 2.77 -7.53
CA ALA A 82 -13.51 4.03 -7.12
C ALA A 82 -14.47 4.93 -6.34
N ASP A 83 -15.69 5.09 -6.84
CA ASP A 83 -16.70 5.96 -6.26
C ASP A 83 -17.19 5.46 -4.90
N LYS A 84 -17.58 4.20 -4.83
CA LYS A 84 -18.07 3.58 -3.58
C LYS A 84 -17.00 3.54 -2.51
N VAL A 85 -15.77 3.19 -2.89
CA VAL A 85 -14.66 3.12 -1.93
C VAL A 85 -14.26 4.52 -1.46
N SER A 86 -14.29 5.55 -2.33
CA SER A 86 -14.02 6.93 -1.93
C SER A 86 -15.02 7.43 -0.89
N ALA A 87 -16.32 7.23 -1.09
CA ALA A 87 -17.34 7.64 -0.10
C ALA A 87 -17.12 6.96 1.27
N ARG A 88 -16.73 5.68 1.27
CA ARG A 88 -16.48 4.93 2.51
C ARG A 88 -15.15 5.29 3.18
N ILE A 89 -14.13 5.70 2.42
CA ILE A 89 -12.89 6.25 2.98
C ILE A 89 -13.19 7.57 3.67
N GLU A 90 -13.94 8.47 3.03
CA GLU A 90 -14.35 9.73 3.62
C GLU A 90 -15.07 9.51 4.96
N GLU A 91 -16.07 8.63 4.98
CA GLU A 91 -16.81 8.25 6.18
C GLU A 91 -15.88 7.76 7.31
N LEU A 92 -14.95 6.85 7.00
CA LEU A 92 -13.98 6.36 7.99
C LEU A 92 -13.03 7.43 8.49
N LEU A 93 -12.63 8.38 7.63
CA LEU A 93 -11.75 9.48 8.01
C LEU A 93 -12.48 10.55 8.83
N MET A 94 -13.79 10.69 8.68
CA MET A 94 -14.60 11.57 9.52
C MET A 94 -14.92 10.96 10.89
N ASP A 95 -14.94 9.63 10.98
CA ASP A 95 -15.08 8.91 12.26
C ASP A 95 -13.74 8.89 13.03
N ASN A 96 -13.76 9.33 14.28
CA ASN A 96 -12.58 9.36 15.16
C ASN A 96 -12.34 8.03 15.92
N THR A 97 -13.21 7.04 15.78
CA THR A 97 -13.04 5.74 16.46
C THR A 97 -11.82 5.01 15.92
N PHE A 98 -10.99 4.47 16.81
CA PHE A 98 -9.82 3.70 16.46
C PHE A 98 -9.59 2.56 17.46
N SER A 99 -9.19 1.41 16.95
CA SER A 99 -8.78 0.28 17.78
C SER A 99 -7.50 -0.34 17.25
N PHE A 100 -6.46 -0.36 18.06
CA PHE A 100 -5.18 -0.94 17.68
C PHE A 100 -5.19 -2.46 17.83
N ARG A 101 -5.78 -3.16 16.83
CA ARG A 101 -5.91 -4.62 16.76
C ARG A 101 -5.90 -5.09 15.30
N PRO A 102 -5.41 -6.32 15.01
CA PRO A 102 -5.48 -6.90 13.66
C PRO A 102 -6.90 -6.94 13.08
N GLU A 103 -7.91 -7.25 13.91
CA GLU A 103 -9.32 -7.30 13.48
C GLU A 103 -9.83 -5.95 12.99
N TYR A 104 -9.27 -4.85 13.50
CA TYR A 104 -9.64 -3.52 13.04
C TYR A 104 -9.20 -3.29 11.59
N LEU A 105 -8.04 -3.82 11.19
CA LEU A 105 -7.60 -3.81 9.80
C LEU A 105 -8.60 -4.56 8.89
N ALA A 106 -9.07 -5.74 9.32
CA ALA A 106 -10.10 -6.49 8.60
C ALA A 106 -11.45 -5.74 8.56
N ASN A 107 -11.80 -5.02 9.62
CA ASN A 107 -13.01 -4.20 9.66
C ASN A 107 -12.93 -3.01 8.72
N ILE A 108 -11.78 -2.31 8.63
CA ILE A 108 -11.56 -1.26 7.63
C ILE A 108 -11.75 -1.85 6.23
N HIS A 109 -11.07 -2.96 5.92
CA HIS A 109 -11.19 -3.61 4.60
C HIS A 109 -12.65 -4.00 4.29
N ARG A 110 -13.37 -4.58 5.25
CA ARG A 110 -14.80 -4.91 5.07
C ARG A 110 -15.62 -3.67 4.76
N HIS A 111 -15.43 -2.60 5.54
CA HIS A 111 -16.17 -1.36 5.35
C HIS A 111 -15.91 -0.75 3.97
N LEU A 112 -14.65 -0.71 3.54
CA LEU A 112 -14.28 -0.15 2.25
C LEU A 112 -14.86 -0.95 1.07
N PHE A 113 -14.82 -2.28 1.14
CA PHE A 113 -15.03 -3.14 -0.02
C PHE A 113 -16.30 -3.99 0.04
N GLN A 114 -17.15 -3.85 1.06
CA GLN A 114 -18.41 -4.57 1.14
C GLN A 114 -19.28 -4.27 -0.10
N GLY A 115 -19.72 -5.35 -0.79
CA GLY A 115 -20.48 -5.25 -2.03
C GLY A 115 -19.67 -4.86 -3.28
N VAL A 116 -18.35 -4.59 -3.13
CA VAL A 116 -17.37 -4.44 -4.21
C VAL A 116 -16.64 -5.77 -4.39
N PHE A 117 -16.03 -6.29 -3.32
CA PHE A 117 -15.37 -7.58 -3.34
C PHE A 117 -16.16 -8.63 -2.55
N LYS A 118 -16.27 -9.85 -3.10
CA LYS A 118 -16.97 -10.96 -2.43
C LYS A 118 -16.34 -11.35 -1.10
N HIS A 119 -15.03 -11.14 -0.97
CA HIS A 119 -14.22 -11.49 0.20
C HIS A 119 -13.86 -10.29 1.09
N ALA A 120 -14.66 -9.22 1.05
CA ALA A 120 -14.43 -8.02 1.85
C ALA A 120 -14.31 -8.34 3.35
N GLY A 121 -13.18 -7.95 3.95
CA GLY A 121 -12.86 -8.21 5.36
C GLY A 121 -12.40 -9.62 5.69
N GLN A 122 -12.18 -10.48 4.68
CA GLN A 122 -11.66 -11.83 4.85
C GLN A 122 -10.20 -11.89 4.41
N TYR A 123 -9.36 -12.53 5.21
CA TYR A 123 -7.99 -12.81 4.81
C TYR A 123 -7.98 -13.82 3.65
N ARG A 124 -7.03 -13.65 2.73
CA ARG A 124 -6.85 -14.59 1.62
C ARG A 124 -6.43 -15.96 2.15
N ASP A 125 -6.89 -17.00 1.49
CA ASP A 125 -6.57 -18.41 1.74
C ASP A 125 -5.63 -19.02 0.70
N TYR A 126 -5.04 -18.17 -0.17
CA TYR A 126 -4.10 -18.55 -1.23
C TYR A 126 -2.90 -17.61 -1.23
N ASP A 127 -1.76 -18.11 -1.70
CA ASP A 127 -0.55 -17.31 -1.87
C ASP A 127 -0.63 -16.48 -3.15
N ILE A 128 -0.05 -15.28 -3.09
CA ILE A 128 -0.14 -14.28 -4.18
C ILE A 128 1.25 -13.86 -4.66
N THR A 129 1.28 -13.44 -5.91
CA THR A 129 2.42 -12.80 -6.55
C THR A 129 1.91 -11.64 -7.37
N LYS A 130 2.48 -10.45 -7.18
CA LYS A 130 2.13 -9.24 -7.92
C LYS A 130 3.34 -8.66 -8.61
N LYS A 131 3.22 -8.40 -9.92
CA LYS A 131 4.27 -7.68 -10.66
C LYS A 131 4.26 -6.21 -10.29
N GLU A 132 5.39 -5.71 -9.81
CA GLU A 132 5.54 -4.33 -9.39
C GLU A 132 6.32 -3.51 -10.41
N TRP A 133 5.73 -2.38 -10.84
CA TRP A 133 6.35 -1.49 -11.81
C TRP A 133 7.74 -0.99 -11.35
N VAL A 134 7.85 -0.58 -10.09
CA VAL A 134 9.09 -0.06 -9.50
C VAL A 134 10.21 -1.11 -9.43
N LEU A 135 9.86 -2.39 -9.56
CA LEU A 135 10.79 -3.54 -9.58
C LEU A 135 11.03 -4.09 -11.00
N ASN A 136 10.64 -3.35 -12.05
CA ASN A 136 10.70 -3.83 -13.44
C ASN A 136 9.93 -5.16 -13.66
N GLY A 137 8.79 -5.30 -13.00
CA GLY A 137 7.92 -6.47 -13.12
C GLY A 137 8.29 -7.64 -12.20
N ASP A 138 9.29 -7.48 -11.32
CA ASP A 138 9.55 -8.41 -10.23
C ASP A 138 8.52 -8.23 -9.10
N THR A 139 8.56 -9.08 -8.07
CA THR A 139 7.57 -9.14 -6.99
C THR A 139 8.20 -9.02 -5.61
N VAL A 140 7.43 -8.51 -4.66
CA VAL A 140 7.75 -8.64 -3.22
C VAL A 140 7.38 -10.05 -2.76
N LEU A 141 8.15 -10.60 -1.84
CA LEU A 141 7.80 -11.84 -1.16
C LEU A 141 6.75 -11.54 -0.08
N TYR A 142 5.51 -11.91 -0.34
CA TYR A 142 4.40 -11.79 0.60
C TYR A 142 4.35 -12.96 1.58
N VAL A 143 3.73 -12.75 2.74
CA VAL A 143 3.56 -13.81 3.74
C VAL A 143 2.63 -14.91 3.20
N SER A 144 2.95 -16.19 3.48
CA SER A 144 2.06 -17.30 3.11
C SER A 144 0.68 -17.15 3.75
N SER A 145 -0.35 -17.51 3.00
CA SER A 145 -1.75 -17.42 3.44
C SER A 145 -2.01 -18.11 4.79
N LEU A 146 -1.33 -19.21 5.05
CA LEU A 146 -1.44 -19.97 6.31
C LEU A 146 -0.90 -19.21 7.52
N MET A 147 -0.02 -18.21 7.32
CA MET A 147 0.66 -17.50 8.40
C MET A 147 0.12 -16.09 8.63
N ILE A 148 -0.84 -15.61 7.83
CA ILE A 148 -1.33 -14.23 7.86
C ILE A 148 -1.78 -13.82 9.27
N SER A 149 -2.69 -14.57 9.89
CA SER A 149 -3.22 -14.22 11.21
C SER A 149 -2.12 -14.19 12.27
N GLN A 150 -1.29 -15.22 12.32
CA GLN A 150 -0.21 -15.31 13.29
C GLN A 150 0.82 -14.19 13.13
N THR A 151 1.14 -13.82 11.87
CA THR A 151 2.11 -12.73 11.61
C THR A 151 1.53 -11.38 11.98
N LEU A 152 0.23 -11.13 11.66
CA LEU A 152 -0.46 -9.92 12.10
C LEU A 152 -0.49 -9.80 13.62
N ASP A 153 -0.87 -10.86 14.33
CA ASP A 153 -0.91 -10.89 15.80
C ASP A 153 0.47 -10.57 16.39
N TYR A 154 1.51 -11.15 15.82
CA TYR A 154 2.90 -10.90 16.25
C TYR A 154 3.30 -9.44 16.02
N ASP A 155 3.11 -8.90 14.81
CA ASP A 155 3.53 -7.54 14.47
C ASP A 155 2.78 -6.49 15.31
N PHE A 156 1.47 -6.67 15.51
CA PHE A 156 0.69 -5.80 16.38
C PHE A 156 1.12 -5.90 17.86
N ALA A 157 1.47 -7.11 18.33
CA ALA A 157 1.97 -7.29 19.68
C ALA A 157 3.34 -6.61 19.87
N GLN A 158 4.26 -6.71 18.89
CA GLN A 158 5.55 -6.02 18.94
C GLN A 158 5.38 -4.50 18.93
N GLU A 159 4.51 -3.97 18.06
CA GLU A 159 4.27 -2.54 17.98
C GLU A 159 3.67 -1.97 19.28
N LYS A 160 2.82 -2.71 19.97
CA LYS A 160 2.29 -2.31 21.31
C LYS A 160 3.37 -2.12 22.37
N LEU A 161 4.52 -2.77 22.23
CA LEU A 161 5.65 -2.63 23.15
C LEU A 161 6.50 -1.40 22.87
N VAL A 162 6.26 -0.74 21.73
CA VAL A 162 7.02 0.45 21.33
C VAL A 162 6.57 1.66 22.15
N ASP A 163 7.50 2.22 22.92
CA ASP A 163 7.29 3.47 23.62
C ASP A 163 7.77 4.64 22.76
N TYR A 164 6.83 5.25 22.05
CA TYR A 164 7.12 6.40 21.18
C TYR A 164 7.58 7.64 21.94
N SER A 165 7.21 7.79 23.24
CA SER A 165 7.60 8.95 24.06
C SER A 165 9.09 8.98 24.37
N LYS A 166 9.77 7.85 24.28
CA LYS A 166 11.23 7.70 24.53
C LYS A 166 12.08 7.81 23.27
N ARG A 167 11.47 8.05 22.10
CA ARG A 167 12.16 8.15 20.83
C ARG A 167 12.26 9.60 20.39
N ASP A 168 13.36 9.95 19.74
CA ASP A 168 13.38 11.17 18.94
C ASP A 168 12.45 11.05 17.73
N THR A 169 12.14 12.17 17.10
CA THR A 169 11.19 12.24 15.99
C THR A 169 11.58 11.33 14.83
N ASP A 170 12.86 11.27 14.47
CA ASP A 170 13.32 10.45 13.33
C ASP A 170 13.21 8.96 13.65
N ALA A 171 13.59 8.54 14.83
CA ALA A 171 13.44 7.16 15.29
C ALA A 171 11.96 6.76 15.40
N ALA A 172 11.09 7.68 15.83
CA ALA A 172 9.66 7.44 15.89
C ALA A 172 9.05 7.25 14.48
N ILE A 173 9.35 8.13 13.53
CA ILE A 173 8.88 8.03 12.16
C ILE A 173 9.40 6.75 11.48
N LYS A 174 10.68 6.42 11.70
CA LYS A 174 11.27 5.19 11.16
C LYS A 174 10.60 3.94 11.71
N GLN A 175 10.32 3.90 13.03
CA GLN A 175 9.59 2.79 13.64
C GLN A 175 8.17 2.67 13.10
N PHE A 176 7.46 3.79 12.96
CA PHE A 176 6.12 3.82 12.37
C PHE A 176 6.14 3.31 10.92
N ALA A 177 7.09 3.79 10.10
CA ALA A 177 7.27 3.34 8.72
C ALA A 177 7.54 1.83 8.65
N LYS A 178 8.40 1.31 9.53
CA LYS A 178 8.70 -0.11 9.63
C LYS A 178 7.45 -0.94 9.94
N PHE A 179 6.63 -0.52 10.91
CA PHE A 179 5.41 -1.22 11.26
C PHE A 179 4.40 -1.21 10.10
N ILE A 180 4.13 -0.04 9.51
CA ILE A 180 3.20 0.09 8.37
C ILE A 180 3.68 -0.75 7.16
N SER A 181 4.98 -0.74 6.89
CA SER A 181 5.60 -1.55 5.84
C SER A 181 5.45 -3.05 6.12
N GLY A 182 5.66 -3.49 7.36
CA GLY A 182 5.53 -4.89 7.77
C GLY A 182 4.11 -5.41 7.56
N ILE A 183 3.09 -4.71 8.09
CA ILE A 183 1.70 -5.14 7.89
C ILE A 183 1.26 -5.08 6.41
N TRP A 184 1.86 -4.19 5.59
CA TRP A 184 1.62 -4.19 4.16
C TRP A 184 2.24 -5.41 3.47
N GLN A 185 3.45 -5.84 3.87
CA GLN A 185 4.10 -7.02 3.32
C GLN A 185 3.33 -8.32 3.62
N ILE A 186 2.65 -8.39 4.75
CA ILE A 186 1.76 -9.53 5.05
C ILE A 186 0.73 -9.68 3.92
N HIS A 187 0.25 -8.56 3.37
CA HIS A 187 -0.71 -8.50 2.28
C HIS A 187 -1.93 -9.39 2.54
N PRO A 188 -2.67 -9.13 3.65
CA PRO A 188 -3.64 -10.08 4.18
C PRO A 188 -4.86 -10.32 3.27
N PHE A 189 -5.16 -9.40 2.36
CA PHE A 189 -6.35 -9.48 1.51
C PHE A 189 -5.96 -9.79 0.05
N GLY A 190 -6.90 -10.33 -0.73
CA GLY A 190 -6.70 -10.55 -2.15
C GLY A 190 -6.47 -9.26 -2.95
N GLU A 191 -7.26 -8.22 -2.64
CA GLU A 191 -7.20 -6.88 -3.24
C GLU A 191 -7.37 -5.80 -2.17
N GLY A 192 -7.12 -4.51 -2.51
CA GLY A 192 -7.39 -3.37 -1.62
C GLY A 192 -6.44 -3.19 -0.43
N ASN A 193 -5.33 -3.93 -0.36
CA ASN A 193 -4.40 -3.86 0.78
C ASN A 193 -3.84 -2.46 1.00
N THR A 194 -3.35 -1.79 -0.04
CA THR A 194 -2.72 -0.47 0.10
C THR A 194 -3.70 0.59 0.59
N ARG A 195 -4.93 0.62 0.07
CA ARG A 195 -5.98 1.56 0.52
C ARG A 195 -6.37 1.30 1.98
N THR A 196 -6.54 0.03 2.35
CA THR A 196 -6.83 -0.36 3.74
C THR A 196 -5.74 0.09 4.70
N ILE A 197 -4.49 -0.15 4.35
CA ILE A 197 -3.33 0.19 5.19
C ILE A 197 -3.11 1.70 5.26
N ALA A 198 -3.36 2.45 4.18
CA ALA A 198 -3.31 3.91 4.21
C ALA A 198 -4.35 4.49 5.19
N VAL A 199 -5.61 4.02 5.13
CA VAL A 199 -6.65 4.43 6.08
C VAL A 199 -6.28 4.05 7.52
N PHE A 200 -5.79 2.82 7.74
CA PHE A 200 -5.31 2.40 9.05
C PHE A 200 -4.19 3.29 9.56
N ALA A 201 -3.16 3.57 8.75
CA ALA A 201 -2.03 4.41 9.11
C ALA A 201 -2.46 5.82 9.52
N MET A 202 -3.38 6.44 8.76
CA MET A 202 -3.92 7.75 9.09
C MET A 202 -4.70 7.74 10.41
N LYS A 203 -5.55 6.75 10.64
CA LYS A 203 -6.29 6.64 11.90
C LYS A 203 -5.36 6.36 13.07
N TYR A 204 -4.31 5.58 12.88
CA TYR A 204 -3.29 5.31 13.90
C TYR A 204 -2.52 6.58 14.27
N LEU A 205 -2.05 7.37 13.28
CA LEU A 205 -1.39 8.66 13.53
C LEU A 205 -2.34 9.63 14.26
N ARG A 206 -3.60 9.70 13.86
CA ARG A 206 -4.60 10.56 14.55
C ARG A 206 -4.82 10.13 16.02
N SER A 207 -4.70 8.84 16.32
CA SER A 207 -4.81 8.36 17.71
C SER A 207 -3.67 8.86 18.63
N PHE A 208 -2.54 9.25 18.07
CA PHE A 208 -1.46 9.96 18.76
C PHE A 208 -1.64 11.48 18.80
N GLY A 209 -2.71 12.02 18.22
CA GLY A 209 -2.99 13.46 18.16
C GLY A 209 -2.33 14.19 16.98
N PHE A 210 -1.75 13.48 16.01
CA PHE A 210 -1.21 14.13 14.82
C PHE A 210 -2.33 14.66 13.90
N THR A 211 -2.12 15.88 13.43
CA THR A 211 -2.87 16.42 12.28
C THR A 211 -2.15 15.99 11.02
N ILE A 212 -2.84 15.28 10.15
CA ILE A 212 -2.27 14.74 8.91
C ILE A 212 -2.40 15.79 7.82
N GLN A 213 -1.33 16.03 7.08
CA GLN A 213 -1.36 16.90 5.90
C GLN A 213 -2.09 16.19 4.74
N ASP A 214 -3.14 16.82 4.22
CA ASP A 214 -4.12 16.17 3.36
C ASP A 214 -3.63 15.96 1.92
N ASP A 215 -2.68 16.77 1.47
CA ASP A 215 -2.17 16.73 0.09
C ASP A 215 -1.35 15.46 -0.21
N MET A 216 -0.81 14.83 0.82
CA MET A 216 0.14 13.73 0.65
C MET A 216 -0.47 12.51 -0.05
N PHE A 217 -1.63 12.05 0.39
CA PHE A 217 -2.31 10.91 -0.25
C PHE A 217 -3.00 11.29 -1.55
N LYS A 218 -3.43 12.55 -1.68
CA LYS A 218 -3.98 13.07 -2.92
C LYS A 218 -2.97 13.06 -4.06
N GLU A 219 -1.75 13.54 -3.81
CA GLU A 219 -0.76 13.78 -4.86
C GLU A 219 0.28 12.67 -4.96
N HIS A 220 0.47 11.91 -3.87
CA HIS A 220 1.57 10.95 -3.72
C HIS A 220 1.14 9.54 -3.29
N SER A 221 -0.13 9.17 -3.51
CA SER A 221 -0.61 7.82 -3.18
C SER A 221 0.14 6.72 -3.95
N TRP A 222 0.47 6.97 -5.22
CA TRP A 222 1.30 6.08 -6.03
C TRP A 222 2.74 6.00 -5.52
N TYR A 223 3.31 7.12 -5.05
CA TYR A 223 4.62 7.10 -4.39
C TYR A 223 4.58 6.28 -3.10
N PHE A 224 3.55 6.47 -2.26
CA PHE A 224 3.38 5.70 -1.04
C PHE A 224 3.35 4.19 -1.31
N ARG A 225 2.57 3.74 -2.31
CA ARG A 225 2.53 2.34 -2.73
C ARG A 225 3.92 1.84 -3.15
N ASN A 226 4.60 2.57 -4.00
CA ASN A 226 5.94 2.19 -4.47
C ASN A 226 6.98 2.21 -3.35
N ALA A 227 6.87 3.11 -2.38
CA ALA A 227 7.73 3.14 -1.20
C ALA A 227 7.53 1.91 -0.30
N LEU A 228 6.30 1.43 -0.14
CA LEU A 228 6.01 0.16 0.55
C LEU A 228 6.64 -1.03 -0.17
N VAL A 229 6.57 -1.06 -1.50
CA VAL A 229 7.24 -2.08 -2.31
C VAL A 229 8.75 -2.07 -2.07
N ARG A 230 9.39 -0.88 -2.14
CA ARG A 230 10.85 -0.74 -1.95
C ARG A 230 11.30 -1.08 -0.53
N ALA A 231 10.46 -0.84 0.47
CA ALA A 231 10.74 -1.18 1.85
C ALA A 231 10.76 -2.71 2.10
N ASN A 232 10.21 -3.51 1.19
CA ASN A 232 10.03 -4.95 1.35
C ASN A 232 10.68 -5.79 0.23
N TYR A 233 11.45 -5.17 -0.65
CA TYR A 233 12.05 -5.90 -1.77
C TYR A 233 13.54 -6.12 -1.59
N ASN A 234 13.94 -7.39 -1.56
CA ASN A 234 15.33 -7.83 -1.60
C ASN A 234 15.58 -8.71 -2.83
N ASN A 235 16.64 -8.42 -3.56
CA ASN A 235 17.15 -9.28 -4.60
C ASN A 235 18.69 -9.22 -4.61
N TYR A 236 19.29 -10.07 -3.81
CA TYR A 236 20.74 -10.09 -3.61
C TYR A 236 21.51 -10.43 -4.89
N LEU A 237 20.91 -11.21 -5.80
CA LEU A 237 21.52 -11.53 -7.10
C LEU A 237 21.65 -10.30 -8.00
N LYS A 238 20.74 -9.32 -7.83
CA LYS A 238 20.76 -8.04 -8.54
C LYS A 238 21.42 -6.93 -7.73
N GLY A 239 21.98 -7.24 -6.55
CA GLY A 239 22.57 -6.24 -5.65
C GLY A 239 21.55 -5.26 -5.06
N VAL A 240 20.26 -5.63 -5.00
CA VAL A 240 19.19 -4.78 -4.50
C VAL A 240 18.79 -5.22 -3.09
N THR A 241 18.80 -4.26 -2.15
CA THR A 241 18.32 -4.44 -0.79
C THR A 241 17.09 -3.60 -0.52
N ALA A 242 16.25 -4.07 0.39
CA ALA A 242 15.12 -3.29 0.89
C ALA A 242 15.60 -1.99 1.53
N THR A 243 14.85 -0.90 1.31
CA THR A 243 15.12 0.39 1.94
C THR A 243 13.82 1.06 2.36
N ASP A 244 13.77 1.53 3.60
CA ASP A 244 12.65 2.28 4.16
C ASP A 244 12.76 3.80 3.92
N GLU A 245 13.86 4.28 3.34
CA GLU A 245 14.15 5.71 3.14
C GLU A 245 13.03 6.46 2.41
N TYR A 246 12.47 5.86 1.36
CA TYR A 246 11.38 6.46 0.59
C TYR A 246 10.10 6.58 1.42
N LEU A 247 9.79 5.55 2.20
CA LEU A 247 8.62 5.52 3.06
C LEU A 247 8.78 6.48 4.24
N VAL A 248 9.96 6.55 4.84
CA VAL A 248 10.31 7.52 5.87
C VAL A 248 10.18 8.95 5.32
N LYS A 249 10.69 9.23 4.12
CA LYS A 249 10.54 10.53 3.45
C LYS A 249 9.06 10.90 3.26
N PHE A 250 8.22 9.96 2.84
CA PHE A 250 6.78 10.16 2.72
C PHE A 250 6.15 10.53 4.08
N PHE A 251 6.46 9.77 5.13
CA PHE A 251 5.90 10.04 6.46
C PHE A 251 6.46 11.31 7.10
N ARG A 252 7.69 11.71 6.82
CA ARG A 252 8.20 13.02 7.26
C ARG A 252 7.41 14.17 6.65
N ASN A 253 7.14 14.10 5.34
CA ASN A 253 6.28 15.10 4.70
C ASN A 253 4.87 15.09 5.32
N LEU A 254 4.28 13.91 5.52
CA LEU A 254 2.93 13.74 6.05
C LEU A 254 2.78 14.26 7.51
N ILE A 255 3.76 13.99 8.37
CA ILE A 255 3.68 14.24 9.82
C ILE A 255 4.28 15.58 10.20
N LEU A 256 5.42 15.93 9.60
CA LEU A 256 6.20 17.13 9.96
C LEU A 256 5.98 18.30 8.99
N GLY A 257 5.41 18.04 7.81
CA GLY A 257 5.30 19.05 6.75
C GLY A 257 6.62 19.32 6.05
N ASP A 258 7.57 18.38 6.09
CA ASP A 258 8.77 18.47 5.27
C ASP A 258 8.36 18.50 3.80
N ASN A 259 8.98 19.40 3.00
CA ASN A 259 8.67 19.51 1.58
C ASN A 259 9.69 18.74 0.72
N ALA A 260 10.06 17.53 1.16
CA ALA A 260 10.97 16.70 0.38
C ALA A 260 10.28 16.24 -0.90
N GLU A 261 10.97 16.37 -2.03
CA GLU A 261 10.43 15.98 -3.33
C GLU A 261 10.24 14.46 -3.42
N LEU A 262 9.02 14.02 -3.81
CA LEU A 262 8.62 12.63 -3.93
C LEU A 262 8.45 12.26 -5.40
N ARG A 263 9.49 11.67 -5.99
CA ARG A 263 9.50 11.26 -7.40
C ARG A 263 9.47 9.75 -7.53
N ASN A 264 8.45 9.21 -8.18
CA ASN A 264 8.33 7.77 -8.41
C ASN A 264 9.51 7.15 -9.17
N ARG A 265 10.15 7.91 -10.07
CA ARG A 265 11.33 7.45 -10.81
C ARG A 265 12.54 7.13 -9.91
N ASP A 266 12.65 7.79 -8.75
CA ASP A 266 13.77 7.60 -7.83
C ASP A 266 13.66 6.24 -7.10
N LEU A 267 12.48 5.63 -7.09
CA LEU A 267 12.21 4.32 -6.49
C LEU A 267 12.47 3.17 -7.46
N LEU A 268 12.59 3.45 -8.76
CA LEU A 268 12.86 2.41 -9.76
C LEU A 268 14.16 1.66 -9.42
N VAL A 269 14.07 0.34 -9.39
CA VAL A 269 15.25 -0.50 -9.31
C VAL A 269 15.97 -0.41 -10.66
N THR A 270 17.03 0.40 -10.73
CA THR A 270 17.97 0.34 -11.84
C THR A 270 18.75 -0.95 -11.72
N LEU A 271 18.52 -1.89 -12.65
CA LEU A 271 19.46 -2.97 -12.86
C LEU A 271 20.76 -2.28 -13.27
N SER A 272 21.82 -2.41 -12.46
CA SER A 272 23.15 -2.09 -12.94
C SER A 272 23.34 -2.92 -14.20
N GLN A 273 23.29 -2.27 -15.36
CA GLN A 273 23.87 -2.85 -16.57
C GLN A 273 25.32 -3.07 -16.21
N SER A 274 25.69 -4.33 -15.96
CA SER A 274 27.09 -4.70 -16.02
C SER A 274 27.58 -4.19 -17.36
N ALA A 275 28.50 -3.24 -17.30
CA ALA A 275 29.12 -2.62 -18.44
C ALA A 275 29.58 -3.70 -19.42
N ASN A 276 28.84 -3.88 -20.50
CA ASN A 276 29.32 -4.43 -21.73
C ASN A 276 29.83 -3.25 -22.56
N ASP A 277 31.02 -2.79 -22.23
CA ASP A 277 31.91 -2.16 -23.19
C ASP A 277 33.34 -2.34 -22.71
N THR A 278 34.07 -2.96 -23.57
CA THR A 278 35.52 -3.18 -23.70
C THR A 278 36.02 -4.56 -23.31
N ASP A 279 36.41 -5.20 -24.36
CA ASP A 279 37.44 -6.26 -24.51
C ASP A 279 38.30 -6.55 -23.29
N SER A 280 38.48 -7.86 -23.14
CA SER A 280 39.62 -8.57 -22.57
C SER A 280 39.55 -8.92 -21.08
N LYS A 281 39.62 -10.25 -20.92
CA LYS A 281 40.00 -11.03 -19.75
C LYS A 281 38.92 -11.29 -18.71
N CYS A 282 38.22 -12.43 -18.93
CA CYS A 282 37.75 -13.26 -17.84
C CYS A 282 38.80 -13.38 -16.74
N GLN A 283 38.62 -12.67 -15.64
CA GLN A 283 39.12 -13.11 -14.36
C GLN A 283 37.89 -13.51 -13.53
N ASN A 284 37.93 -14.78 -13.14
CA ASN A 284 36.96 -15.42 -12.26
C ASN A 284 36.80 -14.61 -10.97
N ASP A 285 35.74 -13.79 -10.86
CA ASP A 285 35.18 -13.46 -9.56
C ASP A 285 34.30 -14.65 -9.15
N THR A 286 34.97 -15.64 -8.60
CA THR A 286 34.33 -16.71 -7.85
C THR A 286 33.59 -16.06 -6.69
N LEU A 287 32.24 -16.02 -6.79
CA LEU A 287 31.37 -16.03 -5.61
C LEU A 287 32.03 -16.98 -4.61
N ASN A 288 32.25 -16.56 -3.37
CA ASN A 288 32.71 -17.38 -2.27
C ASN A 288 31.62 -18.39 -1.87
N CYS A 289 31.18 -19.19 -2.84
CA CYS A 289 30.29 -20.31 -2.60
C CYS A 289 31.19 -21.51 -2.19
N THR A 290 30.76 -22.19 -1.16
CA THR A 290 31.37 -23.48 -0.80
C THR A 290 31.18 -24.45 -1.96
N LEU A 291 32.04 -25.48 -2.05
CA LEU A 291 31.92 -26.52 -3.08
C LEU A 291 30.54 -27.20 -3.04
N GLU A 292 29.93 -27.31 -1.87
CA GLU A 292 28.59 -27.88 -1.68
C GLU A 292 27.52 -26.98 -2.26
N GLU A 293 27.58 -25.66 -2.05
CA GLU A 293 26.62 -24.67 -2.63
C GLU A 293 26.71 -24.64 -4.15
N LEU A 294 27.93 -24.73 -4.72
CA LEU A 294 28.13 -24.82 -6.16
C LEU A 294 27.56 -26.13 -6.75
N ALA A 295 27.65 -27.24 -6.02
CA ALA A 295 27.06 -28.50 -6.42
C ALA A 295 25.54 -28.44 -6.43
N VAL A 296 24.91 -27.83 -5.40
CA VAL A 296 23.46 -27.59 -5.34
C VAL A 296 22.99 -26.72 -6.50
N ILE A 297 23.70 -25.62 -6.77
CA ILE A 297 23.38 -24.71 -7.88
C ILE A 297 23.44 -25.43 -9.23
N ASN A 298 24.42 -26.27 -9.46
CA ASN A 298 24.57 -27.05 -10.69
C ASN A 298 23.46 -28.10 -10.86
N ILE A 299 23.04 -28.75 -9.78
CA ILE A 299 21.93 -29.71 -9.80
C ILE A 299 20.63 -28.98 -10.16
N LEU A 300 20.35 -27.83 -9.56
CA LEU A 300 19.17 -27.04 -9.83
C LEU A 300 19.14 -26.42 -11.24
N LYS A 301 20.31 -26.09 -11.81
CA LYS A 301 20.41 -25.64 -13.21
C LYS A 301 20.09 -26.74 -14.22
N THR A 302 20.40 -27.98 -13.89
CA THR A 302 20.14 -29.14 -14.77
C THR A 302 18.77 -29.75 -14.54
N ASN A 303 18.24 -29.66 -13.32
CA ASN A 303 16.94 -30.16 -12.94
C ASN A 303 16.26 -29.20 -11.92
N ASN A 304 15.51 -28.24 -12.43
CA ASN A 304 14.82 -27.23 -11.62
C ASN A 304 13.65 -27.77 -10.76
N LYS A 305 13.35 -29.06 -10.87
CA LYS A 305 12.33 -29.77 -10.06
C LYS A 305 12.93 -30.79 -9.10
N ALA A 306 14.25 -30.78 -8.91
CA ALA A 306 14.90 -31.69 -7.97
C ALA A 306 14.39 -31.47 -6.54
N THR A 307 14.00 -32.55 -5.87
CA THR A 307 13.60 -32.52 -4.45
C THR A 307 14.82 -32.41 -3.54
N GLN A 308 14.61 -31.99 -2.28
CA GLN A 308 15.71 -31.93 -1.29
C GLN A 308 16.41 -33.25 -1.10
N GLU A 309 15.68 -34.38 -1.08
CA GLU A 309 16.27 -35.74 -0.99
C GLU A 309 17.12 -36.08 -2.20
N GLN A 310 16.69 -35.72 -3.40
CA GLN A 310 17.45 -35.93 -4.62
C GLN A 310 18.74 -35.10 -4.64
N ILE A 311 18.67 -33.87 -4.17
CA ILE A 311 19.83 -32.99 -4.04
C ILE A 311 20.80 -33.55 -3.00
N ALA A 312 20.32 -33.91 -1.81
CA ALA A 312 21.15 -34.51 -0.75
C ALA A 312 21.86 -35.79 -1.22
N THR A 313 21.16 -36.69 -1.90
CA THR A 313 21.74 -37.92 -2.45
C THR A 313 22.84 -37.63 -3.47
N GLN A 314 22.69 -36.63 -4.34
CA GLN A 314 23.68 -36.28 -5.36
C GLN A 314 24.93 -35.58 -4.82
N ILE A 315 24.82 -34.89 -3.69
CA ILE A 315 25.95 -34.26 -3.00
C ILE A 315 26.59 -35.16 -1.92
N GLY A 316 26.07 -36.40 -1.78
CA GLY A 316 26.64 -37.40 -0.88
C GLY A 316 26.31 -37.21 0.59
N LYS A 317 25.14 -36.64 0.88
CA LYS A 317 24.59 -36.47 2.24
C LYS A 317 23.25 -37.17 2.41
#